data_79cf8b782b716c0290d58907ba8791f7
#
_entry.id   79cf8b782b716c0290d58907ba8791f7
#
_cell.length_a   1.000
_cell.length_b   1.000
_cell.length_c   1.000
_cell.angle_alpha   90.00
_cell.angle_beta   90.00
_cell.angle_gamma   90.00
#
_symmetry.space_group_name_H-M   'P 1'
#
loop_
_entity.id
_entity.type
_entity.pdbx_description
1 polymer ?
#
loop_
_entity_poly.entity_id
_entity_poly.type
_entity_poly.pdbx_seq_one_letter_code
_entity_poly.pdbx_strand_id
1 'polypeptide(L)'
;MKDYFFILEYGQWLILVLSILALYLVSSVRHKTRLKGYLMTALSRFSGAIIFLFVDLFAFVIANLIQTYIAIRGYFQNKAAGEEFSKSSEDIVREAMRVIWTEGDISRVGEFYSDNFKADYPFPDWGEGLEGVTNLALKVREDLPDYREDIEELLIADKEVIVILKISGYHPTTKEKVSFRDVTILTLENDKIISQRGLTDLFSLYLELGLIQMPQISD
;
A
#
# COMPACT_ATOMS: atom_id res chain seq x y z
N MET A 1 32.41 -15.34 41.05
CA MET A 1 33.21 -14.97 39.86
C MET A 1 32.89 -15.85 38.63
N LYS A 2 32.69 -17.17 38.76
CA LYS A 2 32.39 -18.05 37.60
C LYS A 2 31.06 -17.75 36.92
N ASP A 3 30.04 -17.32 37.67
CA ASP A 3 28.69 -17.08 37.11
C ASP A 3 28.62 -15.83 36.26
N TYR A 4 29.42 -14.80 36.56
CA TYR A 4 29.49 -13.58 35.73
C TYR A 4 30.15 -13.80 34.38
N PHE A 5 31.14 -14.72 34.34
CA PHE A 5 31.87 -15.05 33.09
C PHE A 5 30.93 -15.73 32.08
N PHE A 6 30.06 -16.61 32.56
CA PHE A 6 29.05 -17.28 31.74
C PHE A 6 28.04 -16.28 31.12
N ILE A 7 27.52 -15.35 31.94
CA ILE A 7 26.58 -14.32 31.45
C ILE A 7 27.26 -13.42 30.40
N LEU A 8 28.52 -13.06 30.59
CA LEU A 8 29.28 -12.27 29.61
C LEU A 8 29.51 -13.03 28.32
N GLU A 9 29.94 -14.27 28.37
CA GLU A 9 30.27 -15.07 27.20
C GLU A 9 29.06 -15.37 26.34
N TYR A 10 27.95 -15.84 26.91
CA TYR A 10 26.76 -16.18 26.17
C TYR A 10 25.90 -14.93 25.85
N GLY A 11 25.84 -13.96 26.75
CA GLY A 11 25.09 -12.72 26.56
C GLY A 11 25.61 -11.90 25.39
N GLN A 12 26.92 -11.79 25.19
CA GLN A 12 27.48 -11.04 24.04
C GLN A 12 27.16 -11.70 22.69
N TRP A 13 27.13 -13.03 22.60
CA TRP A 13 26.72 -13.72 21.38
C TRP A 13 25.24 -13.51 21.06
N LEU A 14 24.39 -13.56 22.07
CA LEU A 14 22.96 -13.28 21.91
C LEU A 14 22.72 -11.84 21.41
N ILE A 15 23.40 -10.84 22.00
CA ILE A 15 23.33 -9.45 21.57
C ILE A 15 23.82 -9.30 20.13
N LEU A 16 24.89 -9.98 19.75
CA LEU A 16 25.42 -9.94 18.39
C LEU A 16 24.38 -10.47 17.39
N VAL A 17 23.81 -11.65 17.64
CA VAL A 17 22.78 -12.25 16.76
C VAL A 17 21.56 -11.37 16.64
N LEU A 18 21.04 -10.83 17.76
CA LEU A 18 19.91 -9.91 17.75
C LEU A 18 20.22 -8.62 16.99
N SER A 19 21.45 -8.10 17.09
CA SER A 19 21.88 -6.89 16.38
C SER A 19 21.95 -7.11 14.87
N ILE A 20 22.46 -8.26 14.42
CA ILE A 20 22.52 -8.61 13.00
C ILE A 20 21.11 -8.77 12.43
N LEU A 21 20.23 -9.49 13.15
CA LEU A 21 18.84 -9.67 12.73
C LEU A 21 18.08 -8.34 12.71
N ALA A 22 18.31 -7.49 13.72
CA ALA A 22 17.71 -6.16 13.77
C ALA A 22 18.15 -5.30 12.58
N LEU A 23 19.43 -5.32 12.22
CA LEU A 23 19.98 -4.59 11.07
C LEU A 23 19.33 -5.07 9.76
N TYR A 24 19.20 -6.39 9.59
CA TYR A 24 18.50 -6.97 8.44
C TYR A 24 17.03 -6.49 8.35
N LEU A 25 16.31 -6.47 9.46
CA LEU A 25 14.92 -6.02 9.50
C LEU A 25 14.77 -4.50 9.25
N VAL A 26 15.70 -3.69 9.75
CA VAL A 26 15.73 -2.23 9.51
C VAL A 26 15.98 -1.91 8.03
N SER A 27 16.80 -2.71 7.35
CA SER A 27 17.08 -2.54 5.92
C SER A 27 15.92 -2.96 5.00
N SER A 28 14.85 -3.53 5.54
CA SER A 28 13.70 -3.98 4.76
C SER A 28 12.97 -2.82 4.09
N VAL A 29 12.56 -3.02 2.86
CA VAL A 29 11.70 -2.09 2.11
C VAL A 29 10.31 -1.99 2.76
N ARG A 30 9.80 -3.10 3.31
CA ARG A 30 8.48 -3.17 3.94
C ARG A 30 8.45 -2.38 5.24
N HIS A 31 7.57 -1.37 5.32
CA HIS A 31 7.43 -0.47 6.47
C HIS A 31 7.24 -1.22 7.82
N LYS A 32 6.29 -2.16 7.89
CA LYS A 32 6.03 -2.96 9.10
C LYS A 32 7.22 -3.80 9.56
N THR A 33 7.99 -4.36 8.61
CA THR A 33 9.21 -5.13 8.91
C THR A 33 10.30 -4.23 9.45
N ARG A 34 10.47 -3.03 8.90
CA ARG A 34 11.41 -2.01 9.34
C ARG A 34 11.13 -1.54 10.77
N LEU A 35 9.86 -1.33 11.14
CA LEU A 35 9.47 -1.00 12.52
C LEU A 35 9.86 -2.08 13.52
N LYS A 36 9.68 -3.37 13.17
CA LYS A 36 10.15 -4.49 14.01
C LYS A 36 11.67 -4.47 14.20
N GLY A 37 12.42 -4.08 13.15
CA GLY A 37 13.87 -3.91 13.22
C GLY A 37 14.30 -2.85 14.23
N TYR A 38 13.64 -1.69 14.26
CA TYR A 38 13.92 -0.65 15.26
C TYR A 38 13.66 -1.12 16.69
N LEU A 39 12.56 -1.83 16.95
CA LEU A 39 12.25 -2.39 18.26
C LEU A 39 13.30 -3.43 18.69
N MET A 40 13.70 -4.32 17.78
CA MET A 40 14.77 -5.30 18.07
C MET A 40 16.11 -4.63 18.34
N THR A 41 16.44 -3.55 17.61
CA THR A 41 17.64 -2.77 17.86
C THR A 41 17.60 -2.18 19.27
N ALA A 42 16.51 -1.53 19.65
CA ALA A 42 16.33 -0.95 20.96
C ALA A 42 16.51 -2.00 22.08
N LEU A 43 15.84 -3.16 21.93
CA LEU A 43 15.92 -4.25 22.89
C LEU A 43 17.37 -4.80 23.03
N SER A 44 18.03 -5.07 21.91
CA SER A 44 19.41 -5.56 21.88
C SER A 44 20.37 -4.60 22.57
N ARG A 45 20.26 -3.29 22.29
CA ARG A 45 21.13 -2.27 22.86
C ARG A 45 20.87 -2.04 24.35
N PHE A 46 19.62 -2.05 24.77
CA PHE A 46 19.27 -1.95 26.17
C PHE A 46 19.78 -3.15 26.98
N SER A 47 19.65 -4.38 26.46
CA SER A 47 20.23 -5.58 27.06
C SER A 47 21.75 -5.50 27.16
N GLY A 48 22.42 -4.94 26.14
CA GLY A 48 23.86 -4.68 26.16
C GLY A 48 24.26 -3.70 27.26
N ALA A 49 23.50 -2.61 27.44
CA ALA A 49 23.77 -1.64 28.50
C ALA A 49 23.71 -2.29 29.90
N ILE A 50 22.74 -3.17 30.14
CA ILE A 50 22.63 -3.90 31.41
C ILE A 50 23.83 -4.82 31.63
N ILE A 51 24.24 -5.57 30.61
CA ILE A 51 25.39 -6.50 30.74
C ILE A 51 26.67 -5.72 31.01
N PHE A 52 26.93 -4.61 30.34
CA PHE A 52 28.13 -3.80 30.54
C PHE A 52 28.16 -3.07 31.89
N LEU A 53 26.97 -2.82 32.49
CA LEU A 53 26.87 -2.26 33.82
C LEU A 53 27.46 -3.22 34.89
N PHE A 54 27.28 -4.53 34.70
CA PHE A 54 27.84 -5.54 35.61
C PHE A 54 29.37 -5.74 35.51
N VAL A 55 29.98 -5.13 34.49
CA VAL A 55 31.44 -5.28 34.20
C VAL A 55 32.17 -3.94 34.34
N ASP A 56 31.53 -2.95 34.96
CA ASP A 56 32.06 -1.59 35.18
C ASP A 56 32.56 -0.87 33.91
N LEU A 57 32.00 -1.24 32.76
CA LEU A 57 32.33 -0.61 31.45
C LEU A 57 31.37 0.54 31.12
N PHE A 58 31.39 1.59 31.90
CA PHE A 58 30.43 2.71 31.79
C PHE A 58 30.37 3.38 30.42
N ALA A 59 31.49 3.48 29.71
CA ALA A 59 31.49 4.04 28.35
C ALA A 59 30.59 3.25 27.38
N PHE A 60 30.62 1.91 27.49
CA PHE A 60 29.77 1.04 26.69
C PHE A 60 28.30 1.09 27.13
N VAL A 61 28.03 1.28 28.42
CA VAL A 61 26.67 1.51 28.94
C VAL A 61 26.07 2.76 28.30
N ILE A 62 26.79 3.87 28.32
CA ILE A 62 26.38 5.15 27.74
C ILE A 62 26.14 4.99 26.22
N ALA A 63 27.07 4.37 25.49
CA ALA A 63 26.93 4.15 24.05
C ALA A 63 25.69 3.33 23.71
N ASN A 64 25.40 2.26 24.44
CA ASN A 64 24.21 1.45 24.22
C ASN A 64 22.91 2.17 24.56
N LEU A 65 22.87 3.01 25.59
CA LEU A 65 21.71 3.84 25.93
C LEU A 65 21.44 4.88 24.83
N ILE A 66 22.46 5.53 24.29
CA ILE A 66 22.32 6.47 23.16
C ILE A 66 21.74 5.74 21.94
N GLN A 67 22.27 4.55 21.59
CA GLN A 67 21.76 3.76 20.47
C GLN A 67 20.33 3.28 20.71
N THR A 68 19.96 2.93 21.93
CA THR A 68 18.58 2.60 22.29
C THR A 68 17.65 3.78 22.03
N TYR A 69 18.04 4.98 22.47
CA TYR A 69 17.28 6.22 22.21
C TYR A 69 17.11 6.47 20.70
N ILE A 70 18.19 6.36 19.91
CA ILE A 70 18.15 6.54 18.46
C ILE A 70 17.19 5.54 17.79
N ALA A 71 17.23 4.27 18.22
CA ALA A 71 16.34 3.23 17.70
C ALA A 71 14.87 3.51 18.04
N ILE A 72 14.57 3.91 19.28
CA ILE A 72 13.22 4.28 19.71
C ILE A 72 12.71 5.48 18.89
N ARG A 73 13.53 6.53 18.76
CA ARG A 73 13.18 7.68 17.94
C ARG A 73 12.93 7.30 16.49
N GLY A 74 13.78 6.45 15.90
CA GLY A 74 13.60 5.94 14.55
C GLY A 74 12.30 5.15 14.38
N TYR A 75 11.91 4.36 15.38
CA TYR A 75 10.63 3.67 15.38
C TYR A 75 9.45 4.64 15.28
N PHE A 76 9.39 5.63 16.18
CA PHE A 76 8.27 6.59 16.20
C PHE A 76 8.22 7.46 14.94
N GLN A 77 9.37 7.91 14.42
CA GLN A 77 9.42 8.69 13.17
C GLN A 77 8.92 7.88 11.98
N ASN A 78 9.36 6.62 11.85
CA ASN A 78 8.91 5.76 10.74
C ASN A 78 7.45 5.35 10.91
N LYS A 79 6.96 5.16 12.14
CA LYS A 79 5.55 4.88 12.39
C LYS A 79 4.67 6.06 11.97
N ALA A 80 5.00 7.28 12.41
CA ALA A 80 4.27 8.48 12.05
C ALA A 80 4.24 8.71 10.52
N ALA A 81 5.39 8.56 9.85
CA ALA A 81 5.47 8.69 8.40
C ALA A 81 4.61 7.65 7.66
N GLY A 82 4.51 6.43 8.18
CA GLY A 82 3.64 5.41 7.61
C GLY A 82 2.15 5.67 7.82
N GLU A 83 1.78 6.22 8.95
CA GLU A 83 0.39 6.62 9.24
C GLU A 83 -0.03 7.83 8.38
N GLU A 84 0.84 8.81 8.20
CA GLU A 84 0.63 9.97 7.34
C GLU A 84 0.47 9.55 5.87
N PHE A 85 1.37 8.71 5.35
CA PHE A 85 1.24 8.15 3.99
C PHE A 85 -0.08 7.41 3.81
N SER A 86 -0.47 6.56 4.77
CA SER A 86 -1.70 5.79 4.70
C SER A 86 -2.93 6.69 4.59
N LYS A 87 -3.01 7.72 5.42
CA LYS A 87 -4.14 8.66 5.40
C LYS A 87 -4.18 9.47 4.11
N SER A 88 -3.03 10.05 3.71
CA SER A 88 -2.95 10.83 2.47
C SER A 88 -3.32 9.99 1.25
N SER A 89 -2.84 8.76 1.15
CA SER A 89 -3.15 7.84 0.04
C SER A 89 -4.63 7.47 -0.03
N GLU A 90 -5.26 7.24 1.12
CA GLU A 90 -6.70 6.98 1.17
C GLU A 90 -7.50 8.18 0.66
N ASP A 91 -7.19 9.38 1.15
CA ASP A 91 -7.88 10.62 0.76
C ASP A 91 -7.73 10.89 -0.74
N ILE A 92 -6.51 10.73 -1.29
CA ILE A 92 -6.24 10.91 -2.72
C ILE A 92 -7.04 9.93 -3.57
N VAL A 93 -7.03 8.64 -3.21
CA VAL A 93 -7.74 7.62 -3.98
C VAL A 93 -9.25 7.82 -3.93
N ARG A 94 -9.82 8.09 -2.75
CA ARG A 94 -11.26 8.36 -2.62
C ARG A 94 -11.69 9.57 -3.44
N GLU A 95 -10.89 10.63 -3.41
CA GLU A 95 -11.20 11.85 -4.16
C GLU A 95 -11.03 11.64 -5.67
N ALA A 96 -10.01 10.90 -6.12
CA ALA A 96 -9.83 10.54 -7.53
C ALA A 96 -11.03 9.72 -8.06
N MET A 97 -11.48 8.70 -7.29
CA MET A 97 -12.64 7.88 -7.67
C MET A 97 -13.91 8.70 -7.74
N ARG A 98 -14.10 9.64 -6.80
CA ARG A 98 -15.23 10.54 -6.79
C ARG A 98 -15.21 11.52 -7.97
N VAL A 99 -14.12 12.27 -8.12
CA VAL A 99 -14.04 13.40 -9.08
C VAL A 99 -13.93 12.92 -10.52
N ILE A 100 -12.97 12.02 -10.78
CA ILE A 100 -12.68 11.58 -12.15
C ILE A 100 -13.67 10.51 -12.61
N TRP A 101 -13.85 9.45 -11.77
CA TRP A 101 -14.59 8.28 -12.20
C TRP A 101 -16.11 8.38 -11.97
N THR A 102 -16.55 9.01 -10.88
CA THR A 102 -18.01 9.16 -10.62
C THR A 102 -18.57 10.46 -11.19
N GLU A 103 -17.96 11.60 -10.90
CA GLU A 103 -18.47 12.91 -11.37
C GLU A 103 -18.08 13.20 -12.82
N GLY A 104 -16.95 12.65 -13.30
CA GLY A 104 -16.49 12.82 -14.68
C GLY A 104 -15.78 14.13 -14.95
N ASP A 105 -15.24 14.77 -13.92
CA ASP A 105 -14.42 15.98 -14.08
C ASP A 105 -13.00 15.65 -14.50
N ILE A 106 -12.87 15.29 -15.80
CA ILE A 106 -11.57 14.92 -16.39
C ILE A 106 -10.57 16.09 -16.44
N SER A 107 -11.02 17.34 -16.27
CA SER A 107 -10.09 18.48 -16.25
C SER A 107 -9.13 18.43 -15.05
N ARG A 108 -9.48 17.68 -14.01
CA ARG A 108 -8.73 17.51 -12.78
C ARG A 108 -7.86 16.24 -12.72
N VAL A 109 -7.77 15.46 -13.81
CA VAL A 109 -6.97 14.22 -13.84
C VAL A 109 -5.54 14.46 -13.34
N GLY A 110 -4.89 15.54 -13.75
CA GLY A 110 -3.54 15.91 -13.32
C GLY A 110 -3.39 16.23 -11.83
N GLU A 111 -4.49 16.41 -11.08
CA GLU A 111 -4.43 16.58 -9.61
C GLU A 111 -4.16 15.25 -8.91
N PHE A 112 -4.57 14.12 -9.48
CA PHE A 112 -4.51 12.80 -8.86
C PHE A 112 -3.50 11.86 -9.53
N TYR A 113 -3.35 11.94 -10.84
CA TYR A 113 -2.51 11.05 -11.63
C TYR A 113 -1.19 11.71 -12.03
N SER A 114 -0.15 10.90 -12.16
CA SER A 114 1.16 11.34 -12.63
C SER A 114 1.18 11.51 -14.16
N ASP A 115 1.98 12.43 -14.66
CA ASP A 115 2.22 12.60 -16.12
C ASP A 115 2.76 11.31 -16.76
N ASN A 116 3.49 10.50 -16.01
CA ASN A 116 4.06 9.23 -16.44
C ASN A 116 3.23 8.02 -15.96
N PHE A 117 1.94 8.20 -15.72
CA PHE A 117 1.05 7.13 -15.27
C PHE A 117 1.05 5.94 -16.24
N LYS A 118 1.01 4.72 -15.67
CA LYS A 118 0.94 3.46 -16.41
C LYS A 118 -0.24 2.62 -15.96
N ALA A 119 -1.02 2.16 -16.92
CA ALA A 119 -2.12 1.24 -16.68
C ALA A 119 -1.77 -0.16 -17.20
N ASP A 120 -2.13 -1.18 -16.42
CA ASP A 120 -2.09 -2.59 -16.81
C ASP A 120 -3.52 -3.16 -16.68
N TYR A 121 -4.26 -3.05 -17.76
CA TYR A 121 -5.62 -3.55 -17.91
C TYR A 121 -5.72 -4.54 -19.05
N PRO A 122 -6.64 -5.52 -18.98
CA PRO A 122 -6.88 -6.47 -20.06
C PRO A 122 -7.61 -5.85 -21.27
N PHE A 123 -7.62 -4.53 -21.39
CA PHE A 123 -8.26 -3.79 -22.47
C PHE A 123 -7.25 -3.27 -23.49
N PRO A 124 -7.70 -2.88 -24.70
CA PRO A 124 -6.85 -2.26 -25.70
C PRO A 124 -6.15 -1.01 -25.15
N ASP A 125 -5.01 -0.72 -25.73
CA ASP A 125 -4.18 0.43 -25.39
C ASP A 125 -4.96 1.76 -25.43
N TRP A 126 -5.19 2.36 -24.28
CA TRP A 126 -5.87 3.65 -24.13
C TRP A 126 -4.91 4.83 -24.14
N GLY A 127 -3.62 4.56 -24.31
CA GLY A 127 -2.54 5.53 -24.18
C GLY A 127 -1.90 5.50 -22.78
N GLU A 128 -0.84 6.29 -22.65
CA GLU A 128 -0.08 6.44 -21.40
C GLU A 128 -0.34 7.81 -20.76
N GLY A 129 0.07 7.95 -19.49
CA GLY A 129 0.01 9.21 -18.78
C GLY A 129 -1.41 9.74 -18.57
N LEU A 130 -1.53 11.06 -18.47
CA LEU A 130 -2.82 11.72 -18.21
C LEU A 130 -3.78 11.57 -19.41
N GLU A 131 -3.26 11.49 -20.63
CA GLU A 131 -4.08 11.29 -21.83
C GLU A 131 -4.76 9.93 -21.80
N GLY A 132 -4.04 8.87 -21.40
CA GLY A 132 -4.59 7.53 -21.25
C GLY A 132 -5.73 7.47 -20.24
N VAL A 133 -5.56 8.07 -19.07
CA VAL A 133 -6.62 8.15 -18.04
C VAL A 133 -7.83 8.92 -18.57
N THR A 134 -7.60 10.05 -19.23
CA THR A 134 -8.66 10.88 -19.80
C THR A 134 -9.47 10.12 -20.85
N ASN A 135 -8.78 9.45 -21.79
CA ASN A 135 -9.42 8.66 -22.84
C ASN A 135 -10.26 7.52 -22.26
N LEU A 136 -9.73 6.81 -21.26
CA LEU A 136 -10.46 5.74 -20.59
C LEU A 136 -11.71 6.28 -19.87
N ALA A 137 -11.58 7.38 -19.12
CA ALA A 137 -12.69 7.97 -18.39
C ALA A 137 -13.82 8.46 -19.31
N LEU A 138 -13.47 8.96 -20.49
CA LEU A 138 -14.45 9.32 -21.53
C LEU A 138 -15.11 8.08 -22.13
N LYS A 139 -14.32 7.07 -22.45
CA LYS A 139 -14.81 5.85 -23.12
C LYS A 139 -15.76 5.05 -22.24
N VAL A 140 -15.44 4.86 -20.96
CA VAL A 140 -16.35 4.12 -20.06
C VAL A 140 -17.70 4.82 -19.90
N ARG A 141 -17.74 6.16 -19.99
CA ARG A 141 -18.99 6.94 -19.93
C ARG A 141 -19.80 6.89 -21.22
N GLU A 142 -19.11 6.77 -22.35
CA GLU A 142 -19.77 6.54 -23.65
C GLU A 142 -20.42 5.15 -23.69
N ASP A 143 -19.69 4.13 -23.22
CA ASP A 143 -20.10 2.74 -23.25
C ASP A 143 -21.13 2.40 -22.15
N LEU A 144 -21.06 3.08 -21.02
CA LEU A 144 -21.94 2.88 -19.87
C LEU A 144 -22.45 4.25 -19.33
N PRO A 145 -23.54 4.80 -19.89
CA PRO A 145 -24.13 6.05 -19.44
C PRO A 145 -24.40 6.08 -17.92
N ASP A 146 -24.23 7.23 -17.29
CA ASP A 146 -24.30 7.42 -15.82
C ASP A 146 -23.34 6.53 -15.06
N TYR A 147 -22.14 6.30 -15.63
CA TYR A 147 -21.07 5.55 -15.00
C TYR A 147 -20.74 6.07 -13.60
N ARG A 148 -20.64 5.16 -12.63
CA ARG A 148 -20.30 5.45 -11.24
C ARG A 148 -19.42 4.33 -10.66
N GLU A 149 -18.51 4.74 -9.79
CA GLU A 149 -17.69 3.85 -8.98
C GLU A 149 -18.01 4.07 -7.50
N ASP A 150 -18.55 3.04 -6.86
CA ASP A 150 -18.76 3.01 -5.42
C ASP A 150 -17.67 2.14 -4.77
N ILE A 151 -16.91 2.70 -3.83
CA ILE A 151 -15.88 1.96 -3.10
C ILE A 151 -16.57 1.06 -2.08
N GLU A 152 -16.49 -0.27 -2.28
CA GLU A 152 -16.96 -1.27 -1.31
C GLU A 152 -15.92 -1.48 -0.20
N GLU A 153 -14.63 -1.56 -0.55
CA GLU A 153 -13.53 -1.75 0.39
C GLU A 153 -12.26 -1.06 -0.13
N LEU A 154 -11.46 -0.54 0.78
CA LEU A 154 -10.16 0.06 0.48
C LEU A 154 -9.12 -0.44 1.50
N LEU A 155 -8.01 -1.01 0.99
CA LEU A 155 -6.92 -1.55 1.79
C LEU A 155 -5.61 -0.88 1.37
N ILE A 156 -4.79 -0.50 2.35
CA ILE A 156 -3.48 0.11 2.11
C ILE A 156 -2.38 -0.88 2.48
N ALA A 157 -1.51 -1.14 1.52
CA ALA A 157 -0.39 -2.08 1.66
C ALA A 157 0.91 -1.45 1.16
N ASP A 158 1.70 -0.91 2.07
CA ASP A 158 2.93 -0.15 1.77
C ASP A 158 2.66 1.04 0.83
N LYS A 159 3.09 0.97 -0.42
CA LYS A 159 2.89 2.00 -1.45
C LYS A 159 1.68 1.74 -2.34
N GLU A 160 0.94 0.67 -2.09
CA GLU A 160 -0.19 0.27 -2.91
C GLU A 160 -1.50 0.47 -2.15
N VAL A 161 -2.52 0.92 -2.86
CA VAL A 161 -3.91 0.98 -2.40
C VAL A 161 -4.72 0.02 -3.23
N ILE A 162 -5.33 -0.96 -2.59
CA ILE A 162 -6.21 -1.94 -3.21
C ILE A 162 -7.64 -1.45 -2.98
N VAL A 163 -8.40 -1.29 -4.05
CA VAL A 163 -9.78 -0.82 -4.00
C VAL A 163 -10.68 -1.87 -4.62
N ILE A 164 -11.71 -2.29 -3.90
CA ILE A 164 -12.80 -3.10 -4.41
C ILE A 164 -13.93 -2.14 -4.74
N LEU A 165 -14.29 -2.11 -6.01
CA LEU A 165 -15.28 -1.20 -6.56
C LEU A 165 -16.55 -1.95 -6.98
N LYS A 166 -17.69 -1.34 -6.74
CA LYS A 166 -18.92 -1.63 -7.44
C LYS A 166 -19.12 -0.58 -8.51
N ILE A 167 -18.96 -0.99 -9.76
CA ILE A 167 -19.21 -0.15 -10.92
C ILE A 167 -20.68 -0.30 -11.32
N SER A 168 -21.30 0.81 -11.69
CA SER A 168 -22.68 0.82 -12.17
C SER A 168 -22.90 1.89 -13.23
N GLY A 169 -23.93 1.70 -14.05
CA GLY A 169 -24.36 2.61 -15.08
C GLY A 169 -25.61 2.05 -15.77
N TYR A 170 -25.88 2.50 -16.99
CA TYR A 170 -27.02 2.03 -17.77
C TYR A 170 -26.59 1.46 -19.12
N HIS A 171 -27.21 0.38 -19.53
CA HIS A 171 -27.03 -0.18 -20.87
C HIS A 171 -27.34 0.91 -21.93
N PRO A 172 -26.47 1.15 -22.92
CA PRO A 172 -26.63 2.27 -23.84
C PRO A 172 -27.93 2.20 -24.67
N THR A 173 -28.42 1.00 -24.96
CA THR A 173 -29.61 0.76 -25.79
C THR A 173 -30.86 0.48 -24.97
N THR A 174 -30.83 -0.54 -24.08
CA THR A 174 -32.03 -0.96 -23.31
C THR A 174 -32.37 -0.04 -22.16
N LYS A 175 -31.41 0.79 -21.71
CA LYS A 175 -31.51 1.64 -20.52
C LYS A 175 -31.71 0.89 -19.21
N GLU A 176 -31.48 -0.40 -19.19
CA GLU A 176 -31.45 -1.20 -17.96
C GLU A 176 -30.21 -0.90 -17.15
N LYS A 177 -30.33 -0.99 -15.83
CA LYS A 177 -29.20 -0.76 -14.93
C LYS A 177 -28.24 -1.94 -15.01
N VAL A 178 -26.97 -1.65 -15.22
CA VAL A 178 -25.84 -2.60 -15.27
C VAL A 178 -24.98 -2.38 -14.04
N SER A 179 -24.48 -3.48 -13.44
CA SER A 179 -23.60 -3.38 -12.28
C SER A 179 -22.66 -4.58 -12.20
N PHE A 180 -21.39 -4.33 -12.00
CA PHE A 180 -20.34 -5.37 -11.87
C PHE A 180 -19.28 -4.92 -10.89
N ARG A 181 -18.36 -5.83 -10.53
CA ARG A 181 -17.25 -5.53 -9.62
C ARG A 181 -15.94 -5.37 -10.35
N ASP A 182 -15.10 -4.51 -9.80
CA ASP A 182 -13.71 -4.33 -10.19
C ASP A 182 -12.81 -4.34 -8.97
N VAL A 183 -11.62 -4.90 -9.12
CA VAL A 183 -10.56 -4.80 -8.13
C VAL A 183 -9.41 -4.04 -8.77
N THR A 184 -9.12 -2.87 -8.26
CA THR A 184 -8.02 -2.06 -8.75
C THR A 184 -6.91 -1.90 -7.71
N ILE A 185 -5.67 -1.98 -8.14
CA ILE A 185 -4.48 -1.80 -7.33
C ILE A 185 -3.74 -0.58 -7.85
N LEU A 186 -3.68 0.44 -7.03
CA LEU A 186 -3.07 1.72 -7.32
C LEU A 186 -1.74 1.84 -6.61
N THR A 187 -0.68 2.23 -7.31
CA THR A 187 0.60 2.57 -6.69
C THR A 187 0.71 4.10 -6.62
N LEU A 188 1.02 4.61 -5.42
CA LEU A 188 1.17 6.04 -5.19
C LEU A 188 2.63 6.41 -4.89
N GLU A 189 3.04 7.54 -5.42
CA GLU A 189 4.31 8.18 -5.12
C GLU A 189 4.18 9.71 -5.24
N ASN A 190 4.72 10.45 -4.25
CA ASN A 190 4.66 11.92 -4.18
C ASN A 190 3.21 12.45 -4.34
N ASP A 191 2.28 11.85 -3.61
CA ASP A 191 0.84 12.19 -3.60
C ASP A 191 0.17 12.08 -4.99
N LYS A 192 0.70 11.23 -5.87
CA LYS A 192 0.13 10.93 -7.18
C LYS A 192 0.00 9.44 -7.41
N ILE A 193 -1.02 9.05 -8.14
CA ILE A 193 -1.19 7.70 -8.66
C ILE A 193 -0.26 7.57 -9.87
N ILE A 194 0.77 6.69 -9.74
CA ILE A 194 1.79 6.48 -10.77
C ILE A 194 1.50 5.24 -11.62
N SER A 195 0.76 4.28 -11.08
CA SER A 195 0.34 3.11 -11.84
C SER A 195 -0.96 2.54 -11.30
N GLN A 196 -1.66 1.83 -12.17
CA GLN A 196 -2.90 1.13 -11.88
C GLN A 196 -2.91 -0.19 -12.62
N ARG A 197 -3.28 -1.26 -11.90
CA ARG A 197 -3.59 -2.57 -12.48
C ARG A 197 -4.94 -3.04 -11.95
N GLY A 198 -5.76 -3.62 -12.79
CA GLY A 198 -7.11 -3.98 -12.41
C GLY A 198 -7.51 -5.37 -12.86
N LEU A 199 -8.52 -5.91 -12.19
CA LEU A 199 -9.18 -7.16 -12.54
C LEU A 199 -10.69 -6.95 -12.53
N THR A 200 -11.22 -6.59 -13.69
CA THR A 200 -12.65 -6.35 -13.90
C THR A 200 -13.41 -7.66 -14.06
N ASP A 201 -14.56 -7.80 -13.41
CA ASP A 201 -15.50 -8.90 -13.64
C ASP A 201 -16.22 -8.75 -14.98
N LEU A 202 -15.46 -9.01 -16.05
CA LEU A 202 -15.96 -8.94 -17.42
C LEU A 202 -17.07 -9.95 -17.70
N PHE A 203 -17.07 -11.07 -16.96
CA PHE A 203 -18.10 -12.09 -17.16
C PHE A 203 -19.48 -11.56 -16.73
N SER A 204 -19.59 -10.98 -15.55
CA SER A 204 -20.84 -10.35 -15.10
C SER A 204 -21.23 -9.17 -15.99
N LEU A 205 -20.27 -8.33 -16.38
CA LEU A 205 -20.54 -7.23 -17.31
C LEU A 205 -21.13 -7.71 -18.63
N TYR A 206 -20.53 -8.71 -19.27
CA TYR A 206 -20.99 -9.22 -20.56
C TYR A 206 -22.32 -9.93 -20.48
N LEU A 207 -22.62 -10.61 -19.36
CA LEU A 207 -23.93 -11.18 -19.08
C LEU A 207 -25.01 -10.09 -19.01
N GLU A 208 -24.76 -9.04 -18.22
CA GLU A 208 -25.69 -7.93 -18.04
C GLU A 208 -25.90 -7.11 -19.32
N LEU A 209 -24.86 -7.02 -20.17
CA LEU A 209 -24.97 -6.41 -21.49
C LEU A 209 -25.61 -7.35 -22.54
N GLY A 210 -25.95 -8.59 -22.20
CA GLY A 210 -26.50 -9.56 -23.13
C GLY A 210 -25.55 -10.03 -24.23
N LEU A 211 -24.24 -9.78 -24.08
CA LEU A 211 -23.21 -10.17 -25.05
C LEU A 211 -22.84 -11.65 -24.95
N ILE A 212 -23.11 -12.27 -23.80
CA ILE A 212 -22.93 -13.71 -23.57
C ILE A 212 -24.17 -14.26 -22.87
N GLN A 213 -24.37 -15.59 -22.96
CA GLN A 213 -25.45 -16.30 -22.26
C GLN A 213 -24.86 -17.40 -21.37
N MET A 214 -25.50 -17.64 -20.22
CA MET A 214 -25.13 -18.76 -19.37
C MET A 214 -25.37 -20.07 -20.11
N PRO A 215 -24.39 -21.03 -20.09
CA PRO A 215 -24.63 -22.34 -20.62
C PRO A 215 -25.82 -23.00 -19.89
N GLN A 216 -26.79 -23.52 -20.65
CA GLN A 216 -27.86 -24.34 -20.06
C GLN A 216 -27.24 -25.69 -19.70
N ILE A 217 -27.08 -25.97 -18.41
CA ILE A 217 -26.71 -27.29 -17.93
C ILE A 217 -28.00 -28.13 -18.02
N SER A 218 -28.06 -29.00 -19.02
CA SER A 218 -29.11 -30.05 -19.05
C SER A 218 -28.81 -31.05 -17.95
N ASP A 219 -29.76 -31.25 -17.02
CA ASP A 219 -29.74 -32.32 -16.02
C ASP A 219 -29.68 -33.72 -16.65
#